data_d66248122697ac8f12f2bb5ef1dd9183
#
_entry.id   d66248122697ac8f12f2bb5ef1dd9183
#
_cell.length_a   1.000
_cell.length_b   1.000
_cell.length_c   1.000
_cell.angle_alpha   90.00
_cell.angle_beta   90.00
_cell.angle_gamma   90.00
#
_symmetry.space_group_name_H-M   'P 1'
#
loop_
_entity.id
_entity.type
_entity.pdbx_description
1 polymer ?
#
loop_
_entity_poly.entity_id
_entity_poly.type
_entity_poly.pdbx_seq_one_letter_code
_entity_poly.pdbx_strand_id
1 'polypeptide(L)'
;MISSKGVLTIGPEFVPPKGGVAQCIATYQQTIFSDFRCLTNSCDGSFLKKICKALFSLAKLHCILATNSEIKIVHIHTASYNSFKRSAWFVKAAKRMGRKVVIHIHGGGFREYYDKEKSFIQPIIDQCDALITLSPQWKMFFEKVVHHQNVHIVPNVIAYPIVKTVAKTDVFHLLYMGHITKAKGIFDLVEILAEHKDEYLGKLILDIGGGMYEEEKLKRFISDNKMEDILRFHGWLSGEGKTDIFNLADAYILPSYTEGVPISILEAESYGLPVLSTTVGGIPEIVADRENGLLFEPGNKQQMKIAIDALMQDKELRISMAERSKKISMKNLPQFVEQSLLEVYKSI
;
A
#
# COMPACT_ATOMS: atom_id res chain seq x y z
N MET A 1 15.15 10.35 -12.81
CA MET A 1 13.99 11.11 -12.26
C MET A 1 13.34 11.94 -13.35
N ILE A 2 12.01 11.97 -13.35
CA ILE A 2 11.19 12.71 -14.32
C ILE A 2 11.05 14.16 -13.87
N SER A 3 11.12 15.13 -14.80
CA SER A 3 10.69 16.49 -14.49
C SER A 3 9.16 16.56 -14.39
N SER A 4 8.64 17.12 -13.32
CA SER A 4 7.20 17.32 -13.14
C SER A 4 6.69 18.65 -13.74
N LYS A 5 7.49 19.39 -14.52
CA LYS A 5 7.07 20.70 -15.05
C LYS A 5 5.71 20.66 -15.74
N GLY A 6 5.45 19.59 -16.49
CA GLY A 6 4.18 19.38 -17.19
C GLY A 6 3.11 18.62 -16.40
N VAL A 7 3.39 18.15 -15.18
CA VAL A 7 2.51 17.28 -14.41
C VAL A 7 2.19 17.87 -13.05
N LEU A 8 0.92 17.91 -12.68
CA LEU A 8 0.46 18.21 -11.32
C LEU A 8 -0.13 16.95 -10.69
N THR A 9 0.48 16.44 -9.64
CA THR A 9 -0.06 15.30 -8.87
C THR A 9 -1.12 15.79 -7.87
N ILE A 10 -2.22 15.04 -7.72
CA ILE A 10 -3.27 15.29 -6.73
C ILE A 10 -3.50 14.04 -5.91
N GLY A 11 -3.53 14.17 -4.57
CA GLY A 11 -3.78 13.06 -3.67
C GLY A 11 -3.97 13.49 -2.21
N PRO A 12 -3.99 12.54 -1.26
CA PRO A 12 -4.08 12.86 0.17
C PRO A 12 -2.81 13.56 0.68
N GLU A 13 -2.85 14.09 1.90
CA GLU A 13 -1.64 14.48 2.61
C GLU A 13 -0.72 13.27 2.78
N PHE A 14 0.58 13.50 2.57
CA PHE A 14 1.58 12.42 2.52
C PHE A 14 2.86 12.73 3.34
N VAL A 15 2.85 13.78 4.14
CA VAL A 15 3.95 14.13 5.06
C VAL A 15 3.37 14.41 6.45
N PRO A 16 3.58 13.49 7.42
CA PRO A 16 4.06 12.12 7.27
C PRO A 16 3.04 11.23 6.53
N PRO A 17 3.48 10.22 5.79
CA PRO A 17 2.56 9.36 5.03
C PRO A 17 1.75 8.46 5.97
N LYS A 18 0.43 8.52 5.87
CA LYS A 18 -0.49 7.68 6.64
C LYS A 18 -1.37 6.85 5.69
N GLY A 19 -0.93 5.66 5.38
CA GLY A 19 -1.60 4.73 4.46
C GLY A 19 -0.97 4.64 3.07
N GLY A 20 -1.35 3.61 2.32
CA GLY A 20 -0.68 3.21 1.08
C GLY A 20 -0.60 4.29 -0.01
N VAL A 21 -1.70 4.99 -0.29
CA VAL A 21 -1.69 6.06 -1.31
C VAL A 21 -0.75 7.21 -0.92
N ALA A 22 -0.77 7.60 0.35
CA ALA A 22 0.13 8.64 0.87
C ALA A 22 1.60 8.20 0.80
N GLN A 23 1.88 6.93 1.12
CA GLN A 23 3.21 6.34 1.02
C GLN A 23 3.70 6.33 -0.44
N CYS A 24 2.85 5.94 -1.39
CA CYS A 24 3.18 5.96 -2.82
C CYS A 24 3.56 7.39 -3.28
N ILE A 25 2.77 8.40 -2.92
CA ILE A 25 3.03 9.79 -3.28
C ILE A 25 4.32 10.31 -2.63
N ALA A 26 4.57 9.98 -1.36
CA ALA A 26 5.81 10.32 -0.67
C ALA A 26 7.04 9.71 -1.38
N THR A 27 6.94 8.45 -1.80
CA THR A 27 8.01 7.79 -2.55
C THR A 27 8.18 8.40 -3.94
N TYR A 28 7.09 8.81 -4.61
CA TYR A 28 7.18 9.56 -5.89
C TYR A 28 7.98 10.85 -5.73
N GLN A 29 7.71 11.62 -4.67
CA GLN A 29 8.46 12.84 -4.37
C GLN A 29 9.95 12.58 -4.17
N GLN A 30 10.29 11.50 -3.48
CA GLN A 30 11.67 11.20 -3.10
C GLN A 30 12.49 10.57 -4.22
N THR A 31 11.86 9.79 -5.11
CA THR A 31 12.59 8.87 -6.00
C THR A 31 12.23 8.98 -7.48
N ILE A 32 11.04 9.47 -7.82
CA ILE A 32 10.54 9.49 -9.20
C ILE A 32 10.71 10.87 -9.84
N PHE A 33 10.36 11.93 -9.13
CA PHE A 33 10.34 13.28 -9.68
C PHE A 33 11.48 14.15 -9.13
N SER A 34 12.13 14.91 -10.01
CA SER A 34 13.18 15.86 -9.61
C SER A 34 12.63 17.16 -9.00
N ASP A 35 11.43 17.58 -9.40
CA ASP A 35 10.77 18.83 -9.04
C ASP A 35 9.27 18.59 -8.78
N PHE A 36 8.96 17.76 -7.77
CA PHE A 36 7.62 17.24 -7.53
C PHE A 36 6.60 18.32 -7.21
N ARG A 37 5.54 18.41 -8.02
CA ARG A 37 4.40 19.31 -7.81
C ARG A 37 3.19 18.53 -7.35
N CYS A 38 2.75 18.75 -6.13
CA CYS A 38 1.59 18.05 -5.56
C CYS A 38 0.60 19.02 -4.93
N LEU A 39 -0.68 18.79 -5.19
CA LEU A 39 -1.81 19.44 -4.53
C LEU A 39 -2.55 18.41 -3.67
N THR A 40 -2.54 18.59 -2.36
CA THR A 40 -3.23 17.70 -1.44
C THR A 40 -4.73 17.99 -1.39
N ASN A 41 -5.57 16.97 -1.62
CA ASN A 41 -7.03 17.08 -1.67
C ASN A 41 -7.76 16.54 -0.44
N SER A 42 -7.02 15.99 0.53
CA SER A 42 -7.57 15.40 1.75
C SER A 42 -6.56 15.50 2.88
N CYS A 43 -7.04 15.59 4.11
CA CYS A 43 -6.25 15.62 5.35
C CYS A 43 -6.86 14.67 6.38
N ASP A 44 -6.14 14.44 7.48
CA ASP A 44 -6.69 13.73 8.63
C ASP A 44 -7.74 14.57 9.37
N GLY A 45 -8.70 13.88 10.00
CA GLY A 45 -9.71 14.50 10.84
C GLY A 45 -11.14 14.21 10.40
N SER A 46 -12.07 15.04 10.91
CA SER A 46 -13.51 14.87 10.69
C SER A 46 -13.91 14.98 9.20
N PHE A 47 -15.08 14.47 8.87
CA PHE A 47 -15.65 14.54 7.52
C PHE A 47 -15.75 16.00 7.01
N LEU A 48 -16.20 16.92 7.85
CA LEU A 48 -16.29 18.35 7.50
C LEU A 48 -14.92 18.93 7.17
N LYS A 49 -13.88 18.64 7.99
CA LYS A 49 -12.51 19.10 7.73
C LYS A 49 -12.01 18.59 6.37
N LYS A 50 -12.31 17.34 6.03
CA LYS A 50 -11.94 16.77 4.72
C LYS A 50 -12.64 17.45 3.55
N ILE A 51 -13.93 17.83 3.71
CA ILE A 51 -14.68 18.58 2.68
C ILE A 51 -14.10 19.99 2.53
N CYS A 52 -13.91 20.72 3.62
CA CYS A 52 -13.33 22.06 3.56
C CYS A 52 -11.95 22.07 2.89
N LYS A 53 -11.10 21.09 3.24
CA LYS A 53 -9.80 20.89 2.58
C LYS A 53 -9.95 20.66 1.08
N ALA A 54 -10.90 19.81 0.67
CA ALA A 54 -11.13 19.51 -0.75
C ALA A 54 -11.61 20.74 -1.52
N LEU A 55 -12.54 21.52 -0.97
CA LEU A 55 -13.05 22.76 -1.59
C LEU A 55 -11.95 23.82 -1.71
N PHE A 56 -11.16 24.04 -0.65
CA PHE A 56 -10.00 24.93 -0.70
C PHE A 56 -8.99 24.51 -1.77
N SER A 57 -8.70 23.19 -1.83
CA SER A 57 -7.76 22.64 -2.81
C SER A 57 -8.31 22.72 -4.23
N LEU A 58 -9.64 22.63 -4.42
CA LEU A 58 -10.26 22.82 -5.73
C LEU A 58 -10.10 24.26 -6.22
N ALA A 59 -10.32 25.27 -5.34
CA ALA A 59 -10.04 26.67 -5.68
C ALA A 59 -8.55 26.88 -6.02
N LYS A 60 -7.64 26.30 -5.21
CA LYS A 60 -6.20 26.35 -5.48
C LYS A 60 -5.83 25.69 -6.81
N LEU A 61 -6.50 24.58 -7.20
CA LEU A 61 -6.30 23.95 -8.51
C LEU A 61 -6.57 24.93 -9.65
N HIS A 62 -7.70 25.67 -9.60
CA HIS A 62 -8.03 26.67 -10.63
C HIS A 62 -6.96 27.75 -10.74
N CYS A 63 -6.48 28.28 -9.60
CA CYS A 63 -5.40 29.27 -9.62
C CYS A 63 -4.10 28.68 -10.21
N ILE A 64 -3.69 27.47 -9.78
CA ILE A 64 -2.48 26.82 -10.29
C ILE A 64 -2.56 26.63 -11.81
N LEU A 65 -3.66 26.07 -12.31
CA LEU A 65 -3.80 25.77 -13.74
C LEU A 65 -3.98 27.02 -14.60
N ALA A 66 -4.54 28.12 -14.05
CA ALA A 66 -4.66 29.40 -14.75
C ALA A 66 -3.31 30.11 -14.88
N THR A 67 -2.44 30.01 -13.86
CA THR A 67 -1.14 30.70 -13.82
C THR A 67 0.03 29.88 -14.38
N ASN A 68 -0.14 28.57 -14.59
CA ASN A 68 0.92 27.68 -15.06
C ASN A 68 0.46 26.92 -16.31
N SER A 69 0.64 27.54 -17.47
CA SER A 69 0.23 26.96 -18.77
C SER A 69 1.07 25.74 -19.19
N GLU A 70 2.26 25.55 -18.60
CA GLU A 70 3.12 24.40 -18.80
C GLU A 70 2.55 23.10 -18.22
N ILE A 71 1.69 23.17 -17.20
CA ILE A 71 1.05 21.97 -16.64
C ILE A 71 0.02 21.46 -17.65
N LYS A 72 0.31 20.35 -18.32
CA LYS A 72 -0.55 19.72 -19.32
C LYS A 72 -1.35 18.56 -18.74
N ILE A 73 -0.79 17.87 -17.74
CA ILE A 73 -1.31 16.64 -17.16
C ILE A 73 -1.66 16.86 -15.68
N VAL A 74 -2.83 16.42 -15.29
CA VAL A 74 -3.25 16.32 -13.88
C VAL A 74 -3.34 14.84 -13.53
N HIS A 75 -2.42 14.36 -12.71
CA HIS A 75 -2.33 12.96 -12.26
C HIS A 75 -2.97 12.82 -10.88
N ILE A 76 -4.12 12.14 -10.81
CA ILE A 76 -4.95 12.05 -9.60
C ILE A 76 -4.86 10.65 -8.99
N HIS A 77 -4.28 10.56 -7.78
CA HIS A 77 -4.27 9.33 -6.99
C HIS A 77 -5.57 9.22 -6.18
N THR A 78 -6.22 8.08 -6.26
CA THR A 78 -7.49 7.83 -5.59
C THR A 78 -7.62 6.38 -5.12
N ALA A 79 -8.52 6.17 -4.16
CA ALA A 79 -9.03 4.86 -3.75
C ALA A 79 -10.55 4.82 -4.02
N SER A 80 -11.25 3.85 -3.44
CA SER A 80 -12.71 3.68 -3.58
C SER A 80 -13.51 4.68 -2.73
N TYR A 81 -14.82 4.71 -2.92
CA TYR A 81 -15.83 5.44 -2.12
C TYR A 81 -15.54 6.96 -2.00
N ASN A 82 -15.47 7.46 -0.79
CA ASN A 82 -15.27 8.90 -0.53
C ASN A 82 -13.99 9.49 -1.13
N SER A 83 -12.96 8.68 -1.32
CA SER A 83 -11.74 9.10 -2.02
C SER A 83 -12.03 9.40 -3.48
N PHE A 84 -12.70 8.49 -4.17
CA PHE A 84 -13.08 8.66 -5.57
C PHE A 84 -14.09 9.82 -5.75
N LYS A 85 -15.10 9.92 -4.86
CA LYS A 85 -16.09 11.02 -4.90
C LYS A 85 -15.43 12.40 -4.84
N ARG A 86 -14.39 12.57 -4.00
CA ARG A 86 -13.58 13.80 -3.98
C ARG A 86 -12.79 13.97 -5.27
N SER A 87 -12.12 12.93 -5.73
CA SER A 87 -11.29 12.98 -6.95
C SER A 87 -12.09 13.35 -8.18
N ALA A 88 -13.36 12.97 -8.25
CA ALA A 88 -14.28 13.34 -9.34
C ALA A 88 -14.43 14.86 -9.51
N TRP A 89 -14.37 15.65 -8.43
CA TRP A 89 -14.39 17.13 -8.53
C TRP A 89 -13.15 17.66 -9.24
N PHE A 90 -11.99 17.09 -8.95
CA PHE A 90 -10.71 17.48 -9.55
C PHE A 90 -10.61 17.02 -11.01
N VAL A 91 -11.14 15.84 -11.35
CA VAL A 91 -11.27 15.38 -12.75
C VAL A 91 -12.07 16.40 -13.56
N LYS A 92 -13.30 16.73 -13.11
CA LYS A 92 -14.17 17.67 -13.80
C LYS A 92 -13.53 19.06 -13.93
N ALA A 93 -12.88 19.56 -12.90
CA ALA A 93 -12.23 20.85 -12.93
C ALA A 93 -11.05 20.89 -13.90
N ALA A 94 -10.17 19.89 -13.87
CA ALA A 94 -9.03 19.79 -14.79
C ALA A 94 -9.46 19.67 -16.25
N LYS A 95 -10.47 18.84 -16.54
CA LYS A 95 -11.03 18.69 -17.89
C LYS A 95 -11.66 19.99 -18.41
N ARG A 96 -12.43 20.73 -17.58
CA ARG A 96 -12.99 22.05 -17.95
C ARG A 96 -11.91 23.09 -18.28
N MET A 97 -10.72 22.94 -17.70
CA MET A 97 -9.56 23.80 -17.97
C MET A 97 -8.67 23.26 -19.09
N GLY A 98 -9.14 22.29 -19.88
CA GLY A 98 -8.44 21.74 -21.04
C GLY A 98 -7.19 20.91 -20.71
N ARG A 99 -7.09 20.38 -19.49
CA ARG A 99 -5.95 19.54 -19.09
C ARG A 99 -6.22 18.06 -19.37
N LYS A 100 -5.17 17.32 -19.69
CA LYS A 100 -5.20 15.86 -19.69
C LYS A 100 -5.29 15.32 -18.27
N VAL A 101 -6.10 14.30 -18.07
CA VAL A 101 -6.32 13.72 -16.73
C VAL A 101 -5.93 12.25 -16.73
N VAL A 102 -5.01 11.90 -15.84
CA VAL A 102 -4.65 10.54 -15.50
C VAL A 102 -5.26 10.22 -14.14
N ILE A 103 -6.07 9.18 -14.07
CA ILE A 103 -6.60 8.70 -12.77
C ILE A 103 -5.89 7.41 -12.37
N HIS A 104 -5.29 7.42 -11.17
CA HIS A 104 -4.53 6.30 -10.62
C HIS A 104 -5.30 5.68 -9.45
N ILE A 105 -5.80 4.47 -9.64
CA ILE A 105 -6.71 3.80 -8.71
C ILE A 105 -5.94 2.77 -7.88
N HIS A 106 -5.91 2.99 -6.55
CA HIS A 106 -5.20 2.16 -5.58
C HIS A 106 -6.09 1.25 -4.73
N GLY A 107 -7.40 1.41 -4.80
CA GLY A 107 -8.33 0.75 -3.86
C GLY A 107 -8.69 -0.67 -4.25
N GLY A 108 -8.46 -1.64 -3.35
CA GLY A 108 -8.86 -3.04 -3.56
C GLY A 108 -10.39 -3.26 -3.62
N GLY A 109 -11.18 -2.44 -2.95
CA GLY A 109 -12.64 -2.50 -2.99
C GLY A 109 -13.30 -1.76 -4.16
N PHE A 110 -12.56 -1.46 -5.24
CA PHE A 110 -13.10 -0.63 -6.33
C PHE A 110 -14.15 -1.36 -7.16
N ARG A 111 -14.05 -2.68 -7.32
CA ARG A 111 -15.05 -3.48 -8.06
C ARG A 111 -16.42 -3.39 -7.39
N GLU A 112 -16.48 -3.69 -6.09
CA GLU A 112 -17.72 -3.61 -5.32
C GLU A 112 -18.31 -2.18 -5.33
N TYR A 113 -17.44 -1.17 -5.23
CA TYR A 113 -17.84 0.22 -5.31
C TYR A 113 -18.38 0.58 -6.71
N TYR A 114 -17.76 0.09 -7.78
CA TYR A 114 -18.23 0.30 -9.15
C TYR A 114 -19.60 -0.35 -9.38
N ASP A 115 -19.79 -1.60 -8.93
CA ASP A 115 -21.05 -2.30 -9.09
C ASP A 115 -22.20 -1.57 -8.38
N LYS A 116 -21.93 -0.95 -7.22
CA LYS A 116 -22.93 -0.18 -6.46
C LYS A 116 -23.23 1.21 -7.04
N GLU A 117 -22.25 1.87 -7.59
CA GLU A 117 -22.35 3.29 -8.00
C GLU A 117 -21.92 3.53 -9.46
N LYS A 118 -22.15 2.57 -10.35
CA LYS A 118 -21.74 2.61 -11.76
C LYS A 118 -22.19 3.89 -12.46
N SER A 119 -23.44 4.32 -12.27
CA SER A 119 -24.00 5.53 -12.88
C SER A 119 -23.25 6.82 -12.51
N PHE A 120 -22.63 6.85 -11.33
CA PHE A 120 -21.77 7.95 -10.90
C PHE A 120 -20.35 7.79 -11.38
N ILE A 121 -19.78 6.59 -11.31
CA ILE A 121 -18.35 6.33 -11.56
C ILE A 121 -18.01 6.38 -13.05
N GLN A 122 -18.84 5.72 -13.89
CA GLN A 122 -18.55 5.59 -15.32
C GLN A 122 -18.36 6.95 -16.02
N PRO A 123 -19.25 7.95 -15.87
CA PRO A 123 -19.07 9.25 -16.54
C PRO A 123 -17.83 10.03 -16.07
N ILE A 124 -17.26 9.71 -14.91
CA ILE A 124 -16.02 10.31 -14.41
C ILE A 124 -14.81 9.64 -15.05
N ILE A 125 -14.82 8.31 -15.12
CA ILE A 125 -13.75 7.54 -15.75
C ILE A 125 -13.68 7.85 -17.24
N ASP A 126 -14.80 7.96 -17.93
CA ASP A 126 -14.88 8.27 -19.37
C ASP A 126 -14.28 9.64 -19.73
N GLN A 127 -14.21 10.56 -18.77
CA GLN A 127 -13.55 11.85 -18.96
C GLN A 127 -12.02 11.79 -18.82
N CYS A 128 -11.47 10.72 -18.22
CA CYS A 128 -10.04 10.60 -18.04
C CYS A 128 -9.35 10.19 -19.34
N ASP A 129 -8.18 10.77 -19.62
CA ASP A 129 -7.40 10.47 -20.83
C ASP A 129 -6.59 9.18 -20.68
N ALA A 130 -6.22 8.82 -19.44
CA ALA A 130 -5.63 7.52 -19.11
C ALA A 130 -6.04 7.08 -17.70
N LEU A 131 -6.07 5.77 -17.50
CA LEU A 131 -6.30 5.13 -16.22
C LEU A 131 -5.09 4.29 -15.84
N ILE A 132 -4.59 4.50 -14.64
CA ILE A 132 -3.52 3.68 -14.05
C ILE A 132 -4.13 2.74 -13.02
N THR A 133 -3.71 1.49 -13.11
CA THR A 133 -4.02 0.42 -12.17
C THR A 133 -2.75 -0.30 -11.71
N LEU A 134 -2.85 -1.09 -10.65
CA LEU A 134 -1.69 -1.66 -9.98
C LEU A 134 -1.30 -3.05 -10.51
N SER A 135 -2.19 -3.71 -11.28
CA SER A 135 -2.01 -5.11 -11.62
C SER A 135 -2.74 -5.53 -12.89
N PRO A 136 -2.35 -6.67 -13.51
CA PRO A 136 -3.01 -7.22 -14.69
C PRO A 136 -4.49 -7.52 -14.48
N GLN A 137 -4.89 -8.04 -13.31
CA GLN A 137 -6.27 -8.34 -12.99
C GLN A 137 -7.14 -7.07 -12.97
N TRP A 138 -6.63 -6.00 -12.37
CA TRP A 138 -7.30 -4.70 -12.37
C TRP A 138 -7.34 -4.08 -13.77
N LYS A 139 -6.29 -4.25 -14.58
CA LYS A 139 -6.31 -3.82 -15.98
C LYS A 139 -7.43 -4.49 -16.76
N MET A 140 -7.57 -5.82 -16.66
CA MET A 140 -8.67 -6.55 -17.29
C MET A 140 -10.05 -6.06 -16.81
N PHE A 141 -10.20 -5.73 -15.54
CA PHE A 141 -11.46 -5.18 -15.01
C PHE A 141 -11.79 -3.84 -15.68
N PHE A 142 -10.84 -2.92 -15.75
CA PHE A 142 -11.08 -1.61 -16.34
C PHE A 142 -11.29 -1.66 -17.86
N GLU A 143 -10.63 -2.56 -18.57
CA GLU A 143 -10.82 -2.75 -20.01
C GLU A 143 -12.13 -3.47 -20.34
N LYS A 144 -12.46 -4.58 -19.64
CA LYS A 144 -13.57 -5.46 -20.01
C LYS A 144 -14.90 -5.12 -19.34
N VAL A 145 -14.88 -4.57 -18.12
CA VAL A 145 -16.09 -4.26 -17.33
C VAL A 145 -16.42 -2.77 -17.36
N VAL A 146 -15.40 -1.94 -17.21
CA VAL A 146 -15.54 -0.47 -17.25
C VAL A 146 -15.41 0.08 -18.66
N HIS A 147 -14.84 -0.69 -19.60
CA HIS A 147 -14.66 -0.35 -21.00
C HIS A 147 -13.79 0.90 -21.27
N HIS A 148 -12.81 1.18 -20.39
CA HIS A 148 -11.86 2.26 -20.62
C HIS A 148 -10.78 1.82 -21.62
N GLN A 149 -10.52 2.67 -22.63
CA GLN A 149 -9.64 2.29 -23.76
C GLN A 149 -8.14 2.45 -23.48
N ASN A 150 -7.78 3.36 -22.55
CA ASN A 150 -6.37 3.68 -22.28
C ASN A 150 -6.02 3.32 -20.82
N VAL A 151 -5.75 2.02 -20.57
CA VAL A 151 -5.47 1.47 -19.24
C VAL A 151 -4.04 0.98 -19.14
N HIS A 152 -3.29 1.49 -18.19
CA HIS A 152 -1.90 1.15 -17.95
C HIS A 152 -1.70 0.48 -16.59
N ILE A 153 -0.72 -0.40 -16.50
CA ILE A 153 -0.24 -0.96 -15.25
C ILE A 153 0.98 -0.15 -14.81
N VAL A 154 0.85 0.53 -13.67
CA VAL A 154 1.99 1.14 -12.96
C VAL A 154 1.98 0.59 -11.55
N PRO A 155 2.90 -0.29 -11.18
CA PRO A 155 2.91 -0.89 -9.86
C PRO A 155 3.19 0.15 -8.77
N ASN A 156 2.78 -0.15 -7.53
CA ASN A 156 3.14 0.68 -6.40
C ASN A 156 4.67 0.77 -6.27
N VAL A 157 5.18 1.98 -6.11
CA VAL A 157 6.61 2.22 -5.93
C VAL A 157 7.01 1.96 -4.47
N ILE A 158 8.17 1.38 -4.29
CA ILE A 158 8.87 1.27 -3.00
C ILE A 158 10.21 1.99 -3.07
N ALA A 159 10.70 2.48 -1.92
CA ALA A 159 12.06 2.99 -1.84
C ALA A 159 13.08 1.84 -1.98
N TYR A 160 14.30 2.17 -2.36
CA TYR A 160 15.39 1.19 -2.32
C TYR A 160 15.60 0.71 -0.87
N PRO A 161 15.66 -0.61 -0.62
CA PRO A 161 15.91 -1.12 0.72
C PRO A 161 17.32 -0.75 1.17
N ILE A 162 17.45 -0.34 2.44
CA ILE A 162 18.75 -0.13 3.09
C ILE A 162 19.05 -1.42 3.86
N VAL A 163 19.74 -2.34 3.21
CA VAL A 163 20.09 -3.62 3.82
C VAL A 163 21.29 -3.45 4.75
N LYS A 164 21.11 -3.78 6.03
CA LYS A 164 22.15 -3.76 7.07
C LYS A 164 22.49 -5.20 7.47
N THR A 165 23.73 -5.46 7.78
CA THR A 165 24.11 -6.73 8.43
C THR A 165 23.71 -6.65 9.89
N VAL A 166 22.75 -7.49 10.29
CA VAL A 166 22.28 -7.61 11.67
C VAL A 166 22.69 -8.99 12.19
N ALA A 167 23.24 -9.03 13.41
CA ALA A 167 23.52 -10.31 14.07
C ALA A 167 22.18 -11.03 14.29
N LYS A 168 22.01 -12.17 13.66
CA LYS A 168 20.81 -13.01 13.85
C LYS A 168 20.93 -13.77 15.17
N THR A 169 19.82 -13.84 15.88
CA THR A 169 19.63 -14.67 17.08
C THR A 169 18.99 -15.98 16.72
N ASP A 170 18.92 -16.91 17.66
CA ASP A 170 18.17 -18.16 17.46
C ASP A 170 16.65 -17.95 17.56
N VAL A 171 16.21 -16.76 17.97
CA VAL A 171 14.79 -16.39 18.07
C VAL A 171 14.31 -15.92 16.69
N PHE A 172 13.19 -16.49 16.25
CA PHE A 172 12.54 -16.12 14.98
C PHE A 172 11.78 -14.80 15.12
N HIS A 173 12.17 -13.81 14.33
CA HIS A 173 11.55 -12.49 14.28
C HIS A 173 10.50 -12.43 13.16
N LEU A 174 9.23 -12.44 13.53
CA LEU A 174 8.09 -12.23 12.65
C LEU A 174 7.69 -10.76 12.67
N LEU A 175 7.60 -10.10 11.50
CA LEU A 175 7.26 -8.68 11.41
C LEU A 175 5.84 -8.49 10.88
N TYR A 176 5.05 -7.72 11.60
CA TYR A 176 3.80 -7.13 11.11
C TYR A 176 3.98 -5.62 10.93
N MET A 177 3.55 -5.07 9.80
CA MET A 177 3.59 -3.63 9.55
C MET A 177 2.28 -3.15 8.93
N GLY A 178 1.47 -2.39 9.68
CA GLY A 178 0.18 -1.93 9.18
C GLY A 178 -0.66 -1.16 10.19
N HIS A 179 -1.86 -0.73 9.79
CA HIS A 179 -2.83 -0.16 10.73
C HIS A 179 -3.30 -1.22 11.73
N ILE A 180 -3.46 -0.82 12.98
CA ILE A 180 -4.01 -1.70 14.01
C ILE A 180 -5.53 -1.69 13.90
N THR A 181 -6.07 -2.60 13.09
CA THR A 181 -7.52 -2.75 12.86
C THR A 181 -7.89 -4.22 12.65
N LYS A 182 -9.14 -4.55 12.95
CA LYS A 182 -9.68 -5.88 12.66
C LYS A 182 -9.55 -6.26 11.18
N ALA A 183 -9.75 -5.29 10.26
CA ALA A 183 -9.65 -5.53 8.81
C ALA A 183 -8.25 -5.94 8.36
N LYS A 184 -7.20 -5.64 9.14
CA LYS A 184 -5.81 -6.05 8.87
C LYS A 184 -5.43 -7.38 9.54
N GLY A 185 -6.37 -8.02 10.25
CA GLY A 185 -6.19 -9.35 10.84
C GLY A 185 -5.22 -9.43 12.02
N ILE A 186 -4.76 -8.28 12.55
CA ILE A 186 -3.78 -8.26 13.65
C ILE A 186 -4.31 -8.95 14.91
N PHE A 187 -5.61 -8.84 15.19
CA PHE A 187 -6.20 -9.47 16.38
C PHE A 187 -6.25 -10.98 16.27
N ASP A 188 -6.54 -11.54 15.08
CA ASP A 188 -6.48 -12.99 14.86
C ASP A 188 -5.05 -13.53 15.05
N LEU A 189 -4.05 -12.74 14.59
CA LEU A 189 -2.63 -13.08 14.75
C LEU A 189 -2.21 -13.11 16.22
N VAL A 190 -2.51 -12.05 16.98
CA VAL A 190 -2.11 -12.03 18.42
C VAL A 190 -2.90 -13.03 19.24
N GLU A 191 -4.15 -13.31 18.89
CA GLU A 191 -4.98 -14.33 19.54
C GLU A 191 -4.41 -15.74 19.33
N ILE A 192 -4.03 -16.12 18.10
CA ILE A 192 -3.47 -17.47 17.87
C ILE A 192 -2.10 -17.64 18.52
N LEU A 193 -1.28 -16.59 18.59
CA LEU A 193 -0.01 -16.64 19.33
C LEU A 193 -0.23 -16.77 20.85
N ALA A 194 -1.28 -16.13 21.40
CA ALA A 194 -1.62 -16.26 22.80
C ALA A 194 -2.19 -17.65 23.14
N GLU A 195 -3.02 -18.22 22.27
CA GLU A 195 -3.56 -19.59 22.41
C GLU A 195 -2.43 -20.65 22.46
N HIS A 196 -1.28 -20.39 21.81
CA HIS A 196 -0.13 -21.28 21.73
C HIS A 196 1.14 -20.70 22.40
N LYS A 197 0.97 -19.87 23.40
CA LYS A 197 2.06 -19.12 24.06
C LYS A 197 3.25 -19.98 24.44
N ASP A 198 3.02 -21.13 25.07
CA ASP A 198 4.08 -22.01 25.57
C ASP A 198 4.92 -22.64 24.43
N GLU A 199 4.34 -22.78 23.23
CA GLU A 199 5.05 -23.27 22.04
C GLU A 199 6.04 -22.24 21.50
N TYR A 200 5.71 -20.94 21.60
CA TYR A 200 6.45 -19.82 21.03
C TYR A 200 7.40 -19.10 21.98
N LEU A 201 7.21 -19.27 23.30
CA LEU A 201 8.03 -18.60 24.31
C LEU A 201 9.53 -18.91 24.13
N GLY A 202 10.34 -17.85 24.00
CA GLY A 202 11.79 -17.93 23.78
C GLY A 202 12.19 -18.36 22.35
N LYS A 203 11.25 -18.63 21.45
CA LYS A 203 11.51 -19.07 20.07
C LYS A 203 11.02 -18.09 19.01
N LEU A 204 9.97 -17.33 19.29
CA LEU A 204 9.37 -16.36 18.38
C LEU A 204 9.15 -15.02 19.05
N ILE A 205 9.41 -13.95 18.32
CA ILE A 205 9.01 -12.58 18.67
C ILE A 205 8.22 -12.04 17.47
N LEU A 206 6.99 -11.57 17.75
CA LEU A 206 6.23 -10.78 16.79
C LEU A 206 6.51 -9.31 17.05
N ASP A 207 7.24 -8.70 16.11
CA ASP A 207 7.47 -7.26 16.08
C ASP A 207 6.31 -6.58 15.34
N ILE A 208 5.59 -5.68 16.02
CA ILE A 208 4.39 -5.02 15.50
C ILE A 208 4.71 -3.54 15.27
N GLY A 209 4.89 -3.16 14.00
CA GLY A 209 5.01 -1.77 13.57
C GLY A 209 3.69 -1.26 13.00
N GLY A 210 3.32 -0.04 13.37
CA GLY A 210 2.09 0.57 12.88
C GLY A 210 1.32 1.27 13.98
N GLY A 211 0.12 1.67 13.66
CA GLY A 211 -0.67 2.43 14.61
C GLY A 211 -2.05 2.79 14.06
N MET A 212 -2.64 3.82 14.67
CA MET A 212 -3.99 4.33 14.37
C MET A 212 -5.11 3.33 14.77
N TYR A 213 -6.26 3.87 15.03
CA TYR A 213 -7.52 3.16 15.32
C TYR A 213 -7.55 2.38 16.64
N GLU A 214 -7.14 1.11 16.69
CA GLU A 214 -7.35 0.20 17.82
C GLU A 214 -6.06 -0.10 18.61
N GLU A 215 -5.09 0.82 18.65
CA GLU A 215 -3.81 0.65 19.38
C GLU A 215 -4.00 0.31 20.86
N GLU A 216 -4.89 1.02 21.53
CA GLU A 216 -5.15 0.80 22.96
C GLU A 216 -5.75 -0.59 23.24
N LYS A 217 -6.54 -1.11 22.30
CA LYS A 217 -7.05 -2.48 22.38
C LYS A 217 -5.92 -3.49 22.26
N LEU A 218 -4.97 -3.27 21.34
CA LEU A 218 -3.81 -4.14 21.19
C LEU A 218 -2.92 -4.12 22.44
N LYS A 219 -2.61 -2.94 22.98
CA LYS A 219 -1.81 -2.80 24.21
C LYS A 219 -2.45 -3.52 25.40
N ARG A 220 -3.77 -3.36 25.56
CA ARG A 220 -4.51 -4.10 26.62
C ARG A 220 -4.44 -5.60 26.40
N PHE A 221 -4.62 -6.07 25.15
CA PHE A 221 -4.52 -7.50 24.85
C PHE A 221 -3.14 -8.06 25.26
N ILE A 222 -2.05 -7.36 24.94
CA ILE A 222 -0.68 -7.75 25.28
C ILE A 222 -0.54 -7.88 26.82
N SER A 223 -0.95 -6.84 27.54
CA SER A 223 -0.85 -6.80 29.01
C SER A 223 -1.74 -7.83 29.72
N ASP A 224 -3.02 -7.92 29.34
CA ASP A 224 -4.00 -8.80 29.99
C ASP A 224 -3.63 -10.28 29.82
N ASN A 225 -3.01 -10.63 28.66
CA ASN A 225 -2.55 -11.99 28.37
C ASN A 225 -1.06 -12.23 28.71
N LYS A 226 -0.37 -11.21 29.28
CA LYS A 226 1.06 -11.27 29.65
C LYS A 226 1.94 -11.73 28.47
N MET A 227 1.78 -11.09 27.31
CA MET A 227 2.41 -11.49 26.05
C MET A 227 3.68 -10.68 25.70
N GLU A 228 4.23 -9.89 26.62
CA GLU A 228 5.35 -8.98 26.40
C GLU A 228 6.64 -9.69 25.94
N ASP A 229 6.79 -10.96 26.30
CA ASP A 229 7.95 -11.79 25.89
C ASP A 229 7.86 -12.27 24.43
N ILE A 230 6.67 -12.21 23.83
CA ILE A 230 6.41 -12.68 22.44
C ILE A 230 5.99 -11.51 21.54
N LEU A 231 5.22 -10.55 22.05
CA LEU A 231 4.65 -9.44 21.29
C LEU A 231 5.32 -8.11 21.62
N ARG A 232 5.97 -7.48 20.64
CA ARG A 232 6.63 -6.17 20.81
C ARG A 232 5.93 -5.13 19.95
N PHE A 233 5.19 -4.23 20.56
CA PHE A 233 4.52 -3.13 19.87
C PHE A 233 5.40 -1.89 19.82
N HIS A 234 5.82 -1.50 18.62
CA HIS A 234 6.75 -0.38 18.37
C HIS A 234 6.04 0.93 18.03
N GLY A 235 4.70 0.91 17.87
CA GLY A 235 3.97 2.08 17.37
C GLY A 235 4.28 2.38 15.90
N TRP A 236 4.02 3.63 15.48
CA TRP A 236 4.24 4.04 14.10
C TRP A 236 5.74 4.20 13.80
N LEU A 237 6.26 3.38 12.91
CA LEU A 237 7.67 3.37 12.52
C LEU A 237 7.90 4.10 11.19
N SER A 238 8.97 4.89 11.13
CA SER A 238 9.44 5.57 9.92
C SER A 238 10.97 5.72 9.94
N GLY A 239 11.57 6.07 8.79
CA GLY A 239 13.01 6.31 8.69
C GLY A 239 13.86 5.13 9.17
N GLU A 240 14.83 5.40 10.03
CA GLU A 240 15.80 4.40 10.49
C GLU A 240 15.16 3.28 11.31
N GLY A 241 14.23 3.59 12.24
CA GLY A 241 13.54 2.57 13.04
C GLY A 241 12.74 1.59 12.19
N LYS A 242 12.13 2.05 11.09
CA LYS A 242 11.48 1.18 10.10
C LYS A 242 12.50 0.30 9.38
N THR A 243 13.62 0.87 8.96
CA THR A 243 14.73 0.15 8.32
C THR A 243 15.28 -0.95 9.22
N ASP A 244 15.52 -0.65 10.49
CA ASP A 244 16.12 -1.58 11.44
C ASP A 244 15.22 -2.79 11.68
N ILE A 245 13.90 -2.59 11.82
CA ILE A 245 12.99 -3.69 12.08
C ILE A 245 12.81 -4.61 10.86
N PHE A 246 12.85 -4.06 9.62
CA PHE A 246 12.88 -4.89 8.42
C PHE A 246 14.17 -5.71 8.29
N ASN A 247 15.32 -5.16 8.70
CA ASN A 247 16.60 -5.90 8.69
C ASN A 247 16.67 -6.97 9.80
N LEU A 248 15.99 -6.75 10.93
CA LEU A 248 15.92 -7.72 12.02
C LEU A 248 15.05 -8.93 11.67
N ALA A 249 13.96 -8.71 10.96
CA ALA A 249 12.94 -9.71 10.69
C ALA A 249 13.47 -10.93 9.90
N ASP A 250 12.87 -12.10 10.14
CA ASP A 250 13.09 -13.35 9.40
C ASP A 250 11.97 -13.65 8.42
N ALA A 251 10.76 -13.15 8.71
CA ALA A 251 9.59 -13.21 7.82
C ALA A 251 8.65 -12.04 8.09
N TYR A 252 7.77 -11.78 7.14
CA TYR A 252 6.74 -10.76 7.23
C TYR A 252 5.35 -11.38 7.24
N ILE A 253 4.40 -10.84 8.03
CA ILE A 253 3.01 -11.31 8.07
C ILE A 253 2.01 -10.18 7.95
N LEU A 254 0.99 -10.38 7.07
CA LEU A 254 -0.16 -9.47 6.93
C LEU A 254 -1.44 -10.28 6.70
N PRO A 255 -2.17 -10.69 7.76
CA PRO A 255 -3.34 -11.56 7.66
C PRO A 255 -4.63 -10.80 7.37
N SER A 256 -4.61 -9.89 6.40
CA SER A 256 -5.70 -8.96 6.09
C SER A 256 -6.95 -9.65 5.53
N TYR A 257 -8.11 -9.03 5.80
CA TYR A 257 -9.41 -9.40 5.22
C TYR A 257 -9.72 -8.66 3.92
N THR A 258 -9.04 -7.55 3.65
CA THR A 258 -9.21 -6.77 2.43
C THR A 258 -7.97 -5.95 2.12
N GLU A 259 -7.50 -6.05 0.88
CA GLU A 259 -6.34 -5.32 0.36
C GLU A 259 -6.53 -4.93 -1.10
N GLY A 260 -5.79 -3.90 -1.52
CA GLY A 260 -5.45 -3.70 -2.93
C GLY A 260 -4.19 -4.48 -3.26
N VAL A 261 -3.10 -3.73 -3.49
CA VAL A 261 -1.73 -4.26 -3.54
C VAL A 261 -0.97 -3.61 -2.39
N PRO A 262 -0.77 -4.30 -1.25
CA PRO A 262 -0.24 -3.69 -0.04
C PRO A 262 1.25 -3.35 -0.19
N ILE A 263 1.58 -2.06 -0.01
CA ILE A 263 2.96 -1.56 -0.11
C ILE A 263 3.86 -2.21 0.95
N SER A 264 3.33 -2.50 2.14
CA SER A 264 4.11 -3.12 3.21
C SER A 264 4.60 -4.53 2.87
N ILE A 265 3.85 -5.30 2.07
CA ILE A 265 4.33 -6.58 1.52
C ILE A 265 5.46 -6.32 0.51
N LEU A 266 5.28 -5.39 -0.42
CA LEU A 266 6.32 -5.06 -1.40
C LEU A 266 7.62 -4.57 -0.73
N GLU A 267 7.50 -3.77 0.33
CA GLU A 267 8.64 -3.36 1.15
C GLU A 267 9.31 -4.58 1.79
N ALA A 268 8.55 -5.47 2.43
CA ALA A 268 9.08 -6.69 3.02
C ALA A 268 9.81 -7.57 2.00
N GLU A 269 9.22 -7.78 0.84
CA GLU A 269 9.84 -8.51 -0.28
C GLU A 269 11.16 -7.87 -0.72
N SER A 270 11.26 -6.54 -0.75
CA SER A 270 12.49 -5.84 -1.14
C SER A 270 13.65 -6.07 -0.17
N TYR A 271 13.34 -6.26 1.12
CA TYR A 271 14.33 -6.70 2.12
C TYR A 271 14.63 -8.21 2.05
N GLY A 272 13.92 -8.95 1.19
CA GLY A 272 14.06 -10.39 1.08
C GLY A 272 13.38 -11.15 2.20
N LEU A 273 12.24 -10.69 2.68
CA LEU A 273 11.47 -11.43 3.66
C LEU A 273 10.48 -12.36 2.96
N PRO A 274 10.40 -13.63 3.36
CA PRO A 274 9.27 -14.50 3.05
C PRO A 274 7.98 -13.89 3.59
N VAL A 275 6.88 -14.00 2.84
CA VAL A 275 5.62 -13.35 3.19
C VAL A 275 4.57 -14.37 3.61
N LEU A 276 3.98 -14.18 4.78
CA LEU A 276 2.78 -14.85 5.25
C LEU A 276 1.58 -13.93 5.06
N SER A 277 0.61 -14.31 4.24
CA SER A 277 -0.54 -13.44 3.98
C SER A 277 -1.78 -14.22 3.54
N THR A 278 -2.84 -13.50 3.24
CA THR A 278 -4.11 -14.07 2.82
C THR A 278 -4.30 -14.01 1.30
N THR A 279 -5.30 -14.75 0.81
CA THR A 279 -5.65 -14.81 -0.61
C THR A 279 -6.47 -13.61 -1.10
N VAL A 280 -6.58 -12.52 -0.32
CA VAL A 280 -7.48 -11.39 -0.64
C VAL A 280 -6.88 -10.37 -1.59
N GLY A 281 -7.72 -9.79 -2.44
CA GLY A 281 -7.39 -8.65 -3.30
C GLY A 281 -6.24 -8.92 -4.25
N GLY A 282 -5.27 -8.00 -4.29
CA GLY A 282 -4.08 -8.13 -5.13
C GLY A 282 -2.91 -8.85 -4.46
N ILE A 283 -3.08 -9.44 -3.27
CA ILE A 283 -2.01 -10.17 -2.59
C ILE A 283 -1.49 -11.35 -3.44
N PRO A 284 -2.35 -12.21 -4.04
CA PRO A 284 -1.87 -13.33 -4.87
C PRO A 284 -1.12 -12.91 -6.15
N GLU A 285 -1.17 -11.64 -6.52
CA GLU A 285 -0.42 -11.11 -7.68
C GLU A 285 1.03 -10.71 -7.32
N ILE A 286 1.32 -10.56 -6.02
CA ILE A 286 2.64 -10.21 -5.51
C ILE A 286 3.24 -11.34 -4.65
N VAL A 287 2.41 -12.11 -3.95
CA VAL A 287 2.84 -13.29 -3.19
C VAL A 287 2.40 -14.54 -3.96
N ALA A 288 3.36 -15.22 -4.58
CA ALA A 288 3.15 -16.53 -5.21
C ALA A 288 3.29 -17.60 -4.13
N ASP A 289 2.19 -18.31 -3.86
CA ASP A 289 2.15 -19.32 -2.81
C ASP A 289 3.24 -20.38 -2.98
N ARG A 290 3.96 -20.69 -1.92
CA ARG A 290 5.12 -21.59 -1.85
C ARG A 290 6.37 -21.16 -2.64
N GLU A 291 6.36 -19.96 -3.30
CA GLU A 291 7.53 -19.44 -3.99
C GLU A 291 8.24 -18.34 -3.20
N ASN A 292 7.52 -17.27 -2.81
CA ASN A 292 8.04 -16.18 -2.01
C ASN A 292 7.26 -15.95 -0.71
N GLY A 293 6.30 -16.83 -0.42
CA GLY A 293 5.52 -16.79 0.80
C GLY A 293 4.54 -17.93 0.90
N LEU A 294 3.72 -17.93 1.95
CA LEU A 294 2.64 -18.87 2.17
C LEU A 294 1.33 -18.12 2.30
N LEU A 295 0.34 -18.54 1.51
CA LEU A 295 -0.99 -17.94 1.51
C LEU A 295 -1.98 -18.83 2.29
N PHE A 296 -2.88 -18.18 3.02
CA PHE A 296 -3.95 -18.81 3.77
C PHE A 296 -5.26 -18.03 3.64
N GLU A 297 -6.38 -18.67 3.96
CA GLU A 297 -7.69 -18.04 3.91
C GLU A 297 -7.85 -16.97 5.01
N PRO A 298 -8.45 -15.82 4.73
CA PRO A 298 -8.66 -14.77 5.72
C PRO A 298 -9.49 -15.28 6.90
N GLY A 299 -9.01 -15.03 8.13
CA GLY A 299 -9.64 -15.48 9.37
C GLY A 299 -9.38 -16.95 9.71
N ASN A 300 -8.67 -17.69 8.88
CA ASN A 300 -8.32 -19.08 9.18
C ASN A 300 -7.06 -19.14 10.06
N LYS A 301 -7.24 -19.00 11.38
CA LYS A 301 -6.16 -19.01 12.38
C LYS A 301 -5.33 -20.29 12.32
N GLN A 302 -5.94 -21.45 12.06
CA GLN A 302 -5.21 -22.71 11.99
C GLN A 302 -4.25 -22.76 10.80
N GLN A 303 -4.68 -22.33 9.62
CA GLN A 303 -3.78 -22.24 8.46
C GLN A 303 -2.67 -21.21 8.70
N MET A 304 -3.00 -20.08 9.34
CA MET A 304 -2.03 -19.05 9.71
C MET A 304 -0.96 -19.64 10.66
N LYS A 305 -1.35 -20.38 11.69
CA LYS A 305 -0.40 -21.07 12.60
C LYS A 305 0.51 -22.03 11.84
N ILE A 306 -0.04 -22.88 11.00
CA ILE A 306 0.73 -23.84 10.19
C ILE A 306 1.78 -23.10 9.34
N ALA A 307 1.39 -21.97 8.73
CA ALA A 307 2.30 -21.18 7.91
C ALA A 307 3.42 -20.50 8.75
N ILE A 308 3.12 -20.01 9.96
CA ILE A 308 4.12 -19.48 10.88
C ILE A 308 5.11 -20.58 11.29
N ASP A 309 4.61 -21.74 11.72
CA ASP A 309 5.42 -22.86 12.17
C ASP A 309 6.34 -23.38 11.06
N ALA A 310 5.83 -23.45 9.82
CA ALA A 310 6.61 -23.89 8.67
C ALA A 310 7.82 -22.97 8.43
N LEU A 311 7.62 -21.64 8.42
CA LEU A 311 8.73 -20.70 8.26
C LEU A 311 9.65 -20.67 9.48
N MET A 312 9.14 -20.86 10.69
CA MET A 312 9.96 -20.88 11.89
C MET A 312 10.90 -22.09 11.90
N GLN A 313 10.43 -23.27 11.46
CA GLN A 313 11.18 -24.52 11.53
C GLN A 313 12.11 -24.75 10.33
N ASP A 314 11.75 -24.27 9.14
CA ASP A 314 12.48 -24.54 7.90
C ASP A 314 13.30 -23.32 7.44
N LYS A 315 14.58 -23.32 7.76
CA LYS A 315 15.52 -22.25 7.37
C LYS A 315 15.81 -22.25 5.87
N GLU A 316 15.87 -23.40 5.23
CA GLU A 316 16.15 -23.49 3.79
C GLU A 316 14.97 -22.96 2.98
N LEU A 317 13.75 -23.26 3.40
CA LEU A 317 12.53 -22.69 2.84
C LEU A 317 12.55 -21.16 2.95
N ARG A 318 12.90 -20.59 4.11
CA ARG A 318 13.03 -19.13 4.28
C ARG A 318 14.04 -18.53 3.31
N ILE A 319 15.22 -19.14 3.15
CA ILE A 319 16.27 -18.64 2.26
C ILE A 319 15.78 -18.66 0.81
N SER A 320 15.19 -19.74 0.35
CA SER A 320 14.66 -19.87 -1.00
C SER A 320 13.57 -18.82 -1.28
N MET A 321 12.62 -18.66 -0.35
CA MET A 321 11.55 -17.65 -0.48
C MET A 321 12.10 -16.23 -0.44
N ALA A 322 13.13 -15.96 0.37
CA ALA A 322 13.78 -14.66 0.47
C ALA A 322 14.40 -14.20 -0.85
N GLU A 323 15.08 -15.10 -1.56
CA GLU A 323 15.63 -14.82 -2.88
C GLU A 323 14.54 -14.53 -3.91
N ARG A 324 13.44 -15.27 -3.84
CA ARG A 324 12.30 -15.07 -4.74
C ARG A 324 11.59 -13.74 -4.47
N SER A 325 11.38 -13.38 -3.19
CA SER A 325 10.83 -12.09 -2.77
C SER A 325 11.61 -10.92 -3.37
N LYS A 326 12.93 -10.91 -3.26
CA LYS A 326 13.79 -9.88 -3.86
C LYS A 326 13.57 -9.76 -5.37
N LYS A 327 13.49 -10.87 -6.09
CA LYS A 327 13.26 -10.86 -7.55
C LYS A 327 11.89 -10.28 -7.92
N ILE A 328 10.83 -10.67 -7.18
CA ILE A 328 9.48 -10.19 -7.45
C ILE A 328 9.35 -8.69 -7.19
N SER A 329 9.96 -8.17 -6.11
CA SER A 329 9.89 -6.75 -5.74
C SER A 329 10.64 -5.81 -6.70
N MET A 330 11.55 -6.31 -7.54
CA MET A 330 12.35 -5.46 -8.45
C MET A 330 11.50 -4.56 -9.34
N LYS A 331 10.37 -5.06 -9.86
CA LYS A 331 9.45 -4.30 -10.71
C LYS A 331 8.83 -3.07 -10.01
N ASN A 332 8.89 -3.02 -8.69
CA ASN A 332 8.36 -1.97 -7.84
C ASN A 332 9.41 -0.91 -7.47
N LEU A 333 10.68 -1.12 -7.87
CA LEU A 333 11.75 -0.16 -7.65
C LEU A 333 11.57 1.09 -8.52
N PRO A 334 12.05 2.26 -8.07
CA PRO A 334 11.78 3.55 -8.71
C PRO A 334 12.07 3.59 -10.20
N GLN A 335 13.16 3.00 -10.65
CA GLN A 335 13.56 3.02 -12.08
C GLN A 335 12.54 2.35 -13.01
N PHE A 336 11.91 1.26 -12.57
CA PHE A 336 10.90 0.56 -13.38
C PHE A 336 9.56 1.28 -13.35
N VAL A 337 9.18 1.82 -12.18
CA VAL A 337 7.95 2.62 -12.05
C VAL A 337 8.05 3.93 -12.81
N GLU A 338 9.22 4.58 -12.80
CA GLU A 338 9.51 5.77 -13.59
C GLU A 338 9.28 5.53 -15.09
N GLN A 339 9.81 4.43 -15.62
CA GLN A 339 9.63 4.06 -17.02
C GLN A 339 8.15 3.87 -17.37
N SER A 340 7.42 3.12 -16.54
CA SER A 340 5.98 2.89 -16.75
C SER A 340 5.17 4.18 -16.72
N LEU A 341 5.50 5.12 -15.82
CA LEU A 341 4.85 6.43 -15.76
C LEU A 341 5.13 7.28 -17.01
N LEU A 342 6.37 7.25 -17.51
CA LEU A 342 6.72 7.96 -18.74
C LEU A 342 5.93 7.44 -19.95
N GLU A 343 5.69 6.14 -20.03
CA GLU A 343 4.86 5.54 -21.09
C GLU A 343 3.41 6.05 -21.00
N VAL A 344 2.84 6.11 -19.78
CA VAL A 344 1.50 6.69 -19.59
C VAL A 344 1.44 8.14 -20.06
N TYR A 345 2.38 8.97 -19.64
CA TYR A 345 2.36 10.40 -19.98
C TYR A 345 2.60 10.67 -21.47
N LYS A 346 3.29 9.77 -22.18
CA LYS A 346 3.49 9.84 -23.63
C LYS A 346 2.26 9.37 -24.41
N SER A 347 1.38 8.59 -23.82
CA SER A 347 0.18 8.04 -24.48
C SER A 347 -0.97 9.03 -24.59
N ILE A 348 -0.86 10.24 -23.98
CA ILE A 348 -1.94 11.25 -23.88
C ILE A 348 -1.47 12.67 -24.36
#